data_f5e26fcf09395f6c9e25da426c221b88
#
_entry.id   f5e26fcf09395f6c9e25da426c221b88
#
_cell.length_a   1.000
_cell.length_b   1.000
_cell.length_c   1.000
_cell.angle_alpha   90.00
_cell.angle_beta   90.00
_cell.angle_gamma   90.00
#
_symmetry.space_group_name_H-M   'P 1'
#
loop_
_entity.id
_entity.type
_entity.pdbx_description
1 polymer ?
#
loop_
_entity_poly.entity_id
_entity_poly.type
_entity_poly.pdbx_seq_one_letter_code
_entity_poly.pdbx_strand_id
1 'polypeptide(L)'
;MKNVTKMKIFRPVNVVFEAFVDPSEIGNYWFSSSSERWEQGKTVTLRYEEYDAQGEINIIEIKDNKKVVFRWGSNEEGHLVTISLHALDNATIVEVVEEGFNDNDDNLIRNIVDNKEGWVYMLTCLKGYLESGNNTLRAALVKG
;
A
#
# COMPACT_ATOMS: atom_id res chain seq x y z
N MET A 1 -15.49 6.13 -8.79
CA MET A 1 -15.59 4.81 -8.11
C MET A 1 -14.35 4.53 -7.29
N LYS A 2 -14.51 3.86 -6.18
CA LYS A 2 -13.39 3.55 -5.26
C LYS A 2 -13.40 2.09 -4.85
N ASN A 3 -12.25 1.61 -4.42
CA ASN A 3 -12.05 0.24 -3.95
C ASN A 3 -11.61 0.28 -2.50
N VAL A 4 -12.21 -0.53 -1.63
CA VAL A 4 -11.93 -0.56 -0.20
C VAL A 4 -11.46 -1.96 0.18
N THR A 5 -10.31 -2.05 0.86
CA THR A 5 -9.75 -3.32 1.35
C THR A 5 -9.34 -3.15 2.80
N LYS A 6 -9.72 -4.10 3.65
CA LYS A 6 -9.39 -4.05 5.08
C LYS A 6 -8.70 -5.34 5.51
N MET A 7 -7.81 -5.22 6.49
CA MET A 7 -7.12 -6.37 7.08
C MET A 7 -6.84 -6.08 8.55
N LYS A 8 -7.05 -7.09 9.40
CA LYS A 8 -6.66 -7.00 10.82
C LYS A 8 -5.26 -7.59 10.98
N ILE A 9 -4.37 -6.80 11.57
CA ILE A 9 -3.00 -7.21 11.85
C ILE A 9 -2.80 -7.18 13.36
N PHE A 10 -2.33 -8.30 13.92
CA PHE A 10 -2.15 -8.46 15.37
C PHE A 10 -0.81 -7.88 15.81
N ARG A 11 -0.61 -6.59 15.54
CA ARG A 11 0.53 -5.81 15.98
C ARG A 11 0.07 -4.40 16.33
N PRO A 12 0.78 -3.71 17.24
CA PRO A 12 0.44 -2.34 17.62
C PRO A 12 0.49 -1.37 16.44
N VAL A 13 -0.31 -0.32 16.51
CA VAL A 13 -0.47 0.64 15.42
C VAL A 13 0.84 1.33 15.02
N ASN A 14 1.72 1.61 15.97
CA ASN A 14 3.01 2.24 15.67
C ASN A 14 3.91 1.33 14.84
N VAL A 15 3.85 0.02 15.07
CA VAL A 15 4.62 -0.96 14.29
C VAL A 15 4.09 -1.04 12.86
N VAL A 16 2.77 -1.06 12.70
CA VAL A 16 2.12 -1.10 11.38
C VAL A 16 2.41 0.19 10.61
N PHE A 17 2.32 1.34 11.28
CA PHE A 17 2.59 2.63 10.65
C PHE A 17 4.04 2.70 10.13
N GLU A 18 5.01 2.33 10.96
CA GLU A 18 6.42 2.34 10.56
C GLU A 18 6.69 1.41 9.38
N ALA A 19 5.98 0.28 9.30
CA ALA A 19 6.13 -0.63 8.16
C ALA A 19 5.80 0.04 6.83
N PHE A 20 4.87 1.01 6.82
CA PHE A 20 4.53 1.75 5.60
C PHE A 20 5.52 2.87 5.28
N VAL A 21 5.98 3.61 6.27
CA VAL A 21 6.74 4.85 6.03
C VAL A 21 8.25 4.69 6.08
N ASP A 22 8.76 3.62 6.71
CA ASP A 22 10.19 3.37 6.83
C ASP A 22 10.70 2.64 5.59
N PRO A 23 11.63 3.23 4.81
CA PRO A 23 12.12 2.59 3.59
C PRO A 23 12.83 1.26 3.84
N SER A 24 13.33 1.01 5.04
CA SER A 24 13.97 -0.27 5.36
C SER A 24 12.96 -1.40 5.54
N GLU A 25 11.69 -1.10 5.70
CA GLU A 25 10.64 -2.08 5.96
C GLU A 25 9.96 -2.59 4.70
N ILE A 26 9.78 -1.72 3.71
CA ILE A 26 8.89 -1.99 2.57
C ILE A 26 9.29 -3.21 1.75
N GLY A 27 10.59 -3.48 1.62
CA GLY A 27 11.12 -4.61 0.87
C GLY A 27 10.77 -5.97 1.45
N ASN A 28 10.22 -6.01 2.65
CA ASN A 28 9.83 -7.26 3.32
C ASN A 28 8.43 -7.73 2.92
N TYR A 29 7.62 -6.86 2.32
CA TYR A 29 6.22 -7.24 2.06
C TYR A 29 5.58 -6.59 0.83
N TRP A 30 6.19 -5.58 0.23
CA TRP A 30 5.55 -4.82 -0.86
C TRP A 30 6.51 -4.55 -2.01
N PHE A 31 6.91 -3.29 -2.24
CA PHE A 31 7.91 -2.94 -3.25
C PHE A 31 9.30 -3.42 -2.83
N SER A 32 10.20 -3.58 -3.80
CA SER A 32 11.59 -3.97 -3.49
C SER A 32 12.29 -2.91 -2.64
N SER A 33 12.03 -1.64 -2.94
CA SER A 33 12.65 -0.53 -2.23
C SER A 33 11.84 0.74 -2.34
N SER A 34 12.09 1.64 -1.40
CA SER A 34 11.59 3.02 -1.37
C SER A 34 12.80 3.94 -1.30
N SER A 35 12.80 5.02 -2.07
CA SER A 35 13.95 5.93 -2.14
C SER A 35 14.20 6.65 -0.82
N GLU A 36 13.18 6.89 -0.02
CA GLU A 36 13.29 7.61 1.25
C GLU A 36 12.06 7.36 2.12
N ARG A 37 12.13 7.88 3.34
CA ARG A 37 11.00 7.81 4.27
C ARG A 37 9.82 8.60 3.70
N TRP A 38 8.63 8.08 3.90
CA TRP A 38 7.39 8.72 3.44
C TRP A 38 7.04 9.85 4.40
N GLU A 39 7.19 11.07 3.93
CA GLU A 39 6.87 12.29 4.67
C GLU A 39 5.96 13.18 3.82
N GLN A 40 5.08 13.93 4.49
CA GLN A 40 4.12 14.79 3.80
C GLN A 40 4.83 15.79 2.89
N GLY A 41 4.35 15.87 1.66
CA GLY A 41 4.88 16.79 0.64
C GLY A 41 6.02 16.23 -0.19
N LYS A 42 6.51 15.03 0.12
CA LYS A 42 7.62 14.43 -0.64
C LYS A 42 7.15 13.59 -1.82
N THR A 43 8.00 13.50 -2.82
CA THR A 43 7.88 12.55 -3.93
C THR A 43 8.84 11.40 -3.64
N VAL A 44 8.32 10.18 -3.63
CA VAL A 44 9.08 8.98 -3.29
C VAL A 44 9.10 8.06 -4.50
N THR A 45 10.27 7.49 -4.81
CA THR A 45 10.41 6.49 -5.88
C THR A 45 10.32 5.09 -5.29
N LEU A 46 9.41 4.30 -5.84
CA LEU A 46 9.20 2.90 -5.47
C LEU A 46 9.67 2.00 -6.61
N ARG A 47 10.37 0.93 -6.29
CA ARG A 47 10.89 -0.01 -7.29
C ARG A 47 10.35 -1.41 -7.06
N TYR A 48 10.06 -2.10 -8.18
CA TYR A 48 9.79 -3.53 -8.24
C TYR A 48 10.89 -4.16 -9.09
N GLU A 49 11.94 -4.62 -8.46
CA GLU A 49 13.07 -5.22 -9.18
C GLU A 49 12.66 -6.48 -9.95
N GLU A 50 11.76 -7.27 -9.40
CA GLU A 50 11.26 -8.49 -10.02
C GLU A 50 10.55 -8.24 -11.36
N TYR A 51 10.04 -7.05 -11.55
CA TYR A 51 9.33 -6.68 -12.79
C TYR A 51 10.08 -5.61 -13.58
N ASP A 52 11.31 -5.29 -13.18
CA ASP A 52 12.11 -4.21 -13.77
C ASP A 52 11.28 -2.92 -13.92
N ALA A 53 10.54 -2.59 -12.88
CA ALA A 53 9.61 -1.47 -12.87
C ALA A 53 9.95 -0.49 -11.75
N GLN A 54 9.67 0.79 -11.99
CA GLN A 54 9.71 1.79 -10.96
C GLN A 54 8.66 2.86 -11.23
N GLY A 55 8.22 3.52 -10.17
CA GLY A 55 7.26 4.61 -10.27
C GLY A 55 7.42 5.57 -9.12
N GLU A 56 6.87 6.75 -9.30
CA GLU A 56 6.89 7.78 -8.27
C GLU A 56 5.51 7.94 -7.65
N ILE A 57 5.50 8.21 -6.35
CA ILE A 57 4.29 8.58 -5.62
C ILE A 57 4.50 9.94 -4.96
N ASN A 58 3.42 10.68 -4.82
CA ASN A 58 3.42 11.95 -4.10
C ASN A 58 2.72 11.75 -2.77
N ILE A 59 3.44 12.00 -1.68
CA ILE A 59 2.88 11.86 -0.33
C ILE A 59 2.07 13.12 -0.01
N ILE A 60 0.77 12.97 0.06
CA ILE A 60 -0.17 14.08 0.24
C ILE A 60 -0.33 14.44 1.72
N GLU A 61 -0.47 13.42 2.57
CA GLU A 61 -0.70 13.63 4.00
C GLU A 61 -0.15 12.47 4.81
N ILE A 62 0.48 12.80 5.94
CA ILE A 62 0.91 11.82 6.94
C ILE A 62 0.35 12.26 8.29
N LYS A 63 -0.38 11.37 8.96
CA LYS A 63 -0.76 11.51 10.36
C LYS A 63 -0.19 10.32 11.11
N ASP A 64 0.73 10.59 12.01
CA ASP A 64 1.47 9.54 12.72
C ASP A 64 0.53 8.54 13.38
N ASN A 65 0.74 7.27 13.09
CA ASN A 65 -0.03 6.14 13.61
C ASN A 65 -1.52 6.14 13.22
N LYS A 66 -1.92 6.96 12.25
CA LYS A 66 -3.33 7.09 11.86
C LYS A 66 -3.58 6.99 10.37
N LYS A 67 -2.76 7.66 9.54
CA LYS A 67 -3.12 7.78 8.14
C LYS A 67 -1.92 8.09 7.25
N VAL A 68 -1.90 7.47 6.07
CA VAL A 68 -0.98 7.78 4.98
C VAL A 68 -1.82 8.00 3.73
N VAL A 69 -1.67 9.15 3.08
CA VAL A 69 -2.37 9.47 1.84
C VAL A 69 -1.34 9.76 0.77
N PHE A 70 -1.46 9.10 -0.37
CA PHE A 70 -0.56 9.34 -1.48
C PHE A 70 -1.30 9.22 -2.81
N ARG A 71 -0.69 9.79 -3.83
CA ARG A 71 -1.18 9.71 -5.20
C ARG A 71 -0.14 9.00 -6.05
N TRP A 72 -0.55 8.01 -6.78
CA TRP A 72 0.32 7.44 -7.80
C TRP A 72 -0.06 7.85 -9.20
N GLY A 73 0.95 7.79 -10.05
CA GLY A 73 0.85 8.29 -11.39
C GLY A 73 1.42 9.69 -11.49
N SER A 74 1.90 10.02 -12.67
CA SER A 74 2.62 11.26 -12.91
C SER A 74 1.74 12.40 -13.38
N ASN A 75 0.42 12.24 -13.39
CA ASN A 75 -0.51 13.24 -13.91
C ASN A 75 -1.72 13.43 -13.00
N GLU A 76 -2.55 14.41 -13.34
CA GLU A 76 -3.76 14.74 -12.59
C GLU A 76 -4.80 13.62 -12.57
N GLU A 77 -4.66 12.64 -13.46
CA GLU A 77 -5.55 11.49 -13.54
C GLU A 77 -5.10 10.34 -12.64
N GLY A 78 -4.03 10.53 -11.88
CA GLY A 78 -3.53 9.52 -10.96
C GLY A 78 -4.53 9.19 -9.86
N HIS A 79 -4.43 7.97 -9.36
CA HIS A 79 -5.31 7.52 -8.29
C HIS A 79 -4.84 8.03 -6.94
N LEU A 80 -5.79 8.34 -6.07
CA LEU A 80 -5.54 8.70 -4.68
C LEU A 80 -5.71 7.46 -3.81
N VAL A 81 -4.72 7.18 -2.97
CA VAL A 81 -4.76 6.07 -2.03
C VAL A 81 -4.72 6.62 -0.61
N THR A 82 -5.65 6.16 0.22
CA THR A 82 -5.70 6.49 1.64
C THR A 82 -5.56 5.19 2.43
N ILE A 83 -4.51 5.10 3.23
CA ILE A 83 -4.29 4.00 4.16
C ILE A 83 -4.60 4.53 5.55
N SER A 84 -5.66 4.02 6.16
CA SER A 84 -6.10 4.41 7.51
C SER A 84 -5.81 3.29 8.50
N LEU A 85 -5.32 3.65 9.67
CA LEU A 85 -4.97 2.71 10.72
C LEU A 85 -5.89 2.94 11.92
N HIS A 86 -6.61 1.90 12.32
CA HIS A 86 -7.52 1.95 13.46
C HIS A 86 -6.97 1.05 14.57
N ALA A 87 -6.46 1.69 15.63
CA ALA A 87 -5.86 0.96 16.74
C ALA A 87 -6.91 0.21 17.56
N LEU A 88 -6.63 -1.04 17.82
CA LEU A 88 -7.31 -1.87 18.82
C LEU A 88 -6.29 -2.14 19.93
N ASP A 89 -6.61 -2.95 20.94
CA ASP A 89 -5.69 -3.16 22.07
C ASP A 89 -4.27 -3.55 21.61
N ASN A 90 -4.11 -4.72 21.02
CA ASN A 90 -2.81 -5.17 20.52
C ASN A 90 -2.87 -5.49 19.02
N ALA A 91 -3.78 -4.83 18.32
CA ALA A 91 -4.01 -5.07 16.91
C ALA A 91 -4.32 -3.76 16.20
N THR A 92 -4.32 -3.83 14.88
CA THR A 92 -4.62 -2.68 14.01
C THR A 92 -5.51 -3.14 12.88
N ILE A 93 -6.59 -2.40 12.61
CA ILE A 93 -7.33 -2.58 11.36
C ILE A 93 -6.69 -1.63 10.34
N VAL A 94 -6.18 -2.19 9.27
CA VAL A 94 -5.65 -1.42 8.15
C VAL A 94 -6.74 -1.32 7.09
N GLU A 95 -7.10 -0.11 6.70
CA GLU A 95 -8.05 0.12 5.63
C GLU A 95 -7.37 0.84 4.49
N VAL A 96 -7.42 0.27 3.29
CA VAL A 96 -6.88 0.90 2.08
C VAL A 96 -8.05 1.29 1.19
N VAL A 97 -8.11 2.56 0.80
CA VAL A 97 -9.10 3.07 -0.14
C VAL A 97 -8.35 3.65 -1.34
N GLU A 98 -8.62 3.12 -2.51
CA GLU A 98 -8.09 3.68 -3.75
C GLU A 98 -9.25 4.28 -4.56
N GLU A 99 -9.09 5.54 -4.98
CA GLU A 99 -10.09 6.31 -5.74
C GLU A 99 -9.48 6.79 -7.05
N GLY A 100 -10.33 7.09 -8.01
CA GLY A 100 -9.89 7.63 -9.30
C GLY A 100 -10.18 6.70 -10.46
N PHE A 101 -10.87 5.59 -10.22
CA PHE A 101 -11.28 4.70 -11.31
C PHE A 101 -12.31 5.41 -12.19
N ASN A 102 -12.07 5.35 -13.50
CA ASN A 102 -12.96 5.98 -14.47
C ASN A 102 -14.20 5.11 -14.69
N ASP A 103 -15.36 5.62 -14.28
CA ASP A 103 -16.64 4.90 -14.39
C ASP A 103 -17.05 4.60 -15.83
N ASN A 104 -16.47 5.32 -16.79
CA ASN A 104 -16.76 5.15 -18.22
C ASN A 104 -15.75 4.26 -18.94
N ASP A 105 -14.77 3.70 -18.23
CA ASP A 105 -13.77 2.80 -18.80
C ASP A 105 -14.43 1.44 -19.08
N ASP A 106 -14.28 0.92 -20.29
CA ASP A 106 -14.80 -0.40 -20.66
C ASP A 106 -14.17 -1.51 -19.82
N ASN A 107 -12.97 -1.27 -19.27
CA ASN A 107 -12.25 -2.22 -18.44
C ASN A 107 -12.40 -1.95 -16.95
N LEU A 108 -13.39 -1.17 -16.54
CA LEU A 108 -13.57 -0.76 -15.15
C LEU A 108 -13.59 -1.95 -14.19
N ILE A 109 -14.40 -2.96 -14.47
CA ILE A 109 -14.52 -4.14 -13.59
C ILE A 109 -13.18 -4.86 -13.49
N ARG A 110 -12.50 -5.08 -14.61
CA ARG A 110 -11.17 -5.73 -14.61
C ARG A 110 -10.18 -4.92 -13.78
N ASN A 111 -10.15 -3.61 -13.96
CA ASN A 111 -9.22 -2.74 -13.25
C ASN A 111 -9.47 -2.77 -11.76
N ILE A 112 -10.73 -2.76 -11.33
CA ILE A 112 -11.09 -2.85 -9.91
C ILE A 112 -10.73 -4.21 -9.32
N VAL A 113 -10.99 -5.29 -10.04
CA VAL A 113 -10.67 -6.64 -9.59
C VAL A 113 -9.16 -6.83 -9.45
N ASP A 114 -8.38 -6.41 -10.45
CA ASP A 114 -6.91 -6.47 -10.40
C ASP A 114 -6.36 -5.65 -9.24
N ASN A 115 -6.90 -4.47 -9.04
CA ASN A 115 -6.50 -3.57 -7.97
C ASN A 115 -6.82 -4.18 -6.60
N LYS A 116 -8.02 -4.74 -6.43
CA LYS A 116 -8.45 -5.42 -5.21
C LYS A 116 -7.51 -6.59 -4.88
N GLU A 117 -7.22 -7.40 -5.88
CA GLU A 117 -6.31 -8.54 -5.73
C GLU A 117 -4.94 -8.08 -5.21
N GLY A 118 -4.40 -7.01 -5.80
CA GLY A 118 -3.11 -6.47 -5.39
C GLY A 118 -3.11 -5.98 -3.94
N TRP A 119 -4.15 -5.26 -3.53
CA TRP A 119 -4.25 -4.77 -2.16
C TRP A 119 -4.43 -5.89 -1.15
N VAL A 120 -5.27 -6.88 -1.44
CA VAL A 120 -5.45 -8.05 -0.56
C VAL A 120 -4.13 -8.79 -0.41
N TYR A 121 -3.41 -8.99 -1.52
CA TYR A 121 -2.14 -9.71 -1.47
C TYR A 121 -1.09 -8.93 -0.66
N MET A 122 -0.95 -7.62 -0.91
CA MET A 122 0.01 -6.79 -0.16
C MET A 122 -0.29 -6.82 1.34
N LEU A 123 -1.56 -6.66 1.72
CA LEU A 123 -1.92 -6.69 3.14
C LEU A 123 -1.69 -8.06 3.77
N THR A 124 -1.86 -9.13 3.01
CA THR A 124 -1.55 -10.49 3.48
C THR A 124 -0.04 -10.65 3.69
N CYS A 125 0.76 -10.14 2.76
CA CYS A 125 2.22 -10.15 2.91
C CYS A 125 2.67 -9.33 4.12
N LEU A 126 2.07 -8.16 4.33
CA LEU A 126 2.34 -7.31 5.49
C LEU A 126 2.03 -8.04 6.79
N LYS A 127 0.87 -8.69 6.84
CA LYS A 127 0.44 -9.47 8.01
C LYS A 127 1.43 -10.61 8.29
N GLY A 128 1.82 -11.36 7.27
CA GLY A 128 2.78 -12.45 7.42
C GLY A 128 4.13 -11.97 7.92
N TYR A 129 4.58 -10.83 7.42
CA TYR A 129 5.84 -10.24 7.85
C TYR A 129 5.78 -9.74 9.29
N LEU A 130 4.79 -8.94 9.64
CA LEU A 130 4.72 -8.32 10.96
C LEU A 130 4.39 -9.31 12.07
N GLU A 131 3.56 -10.31 11.80
CA GLU A 131 3.13 -11.28 12.82
C GLU A 131 4.08 -12.48 12.94
N SER A 132 4.70 -12.89 11.83
CA SER A 132 5.48 -14.14 11.78
C SER A 132 6.90 -13.97 11.27
N GLY A 133 7.31 -12.75 10.90
CA GLY A 133 8.64 -12.50 10.36
C GLY A 133 8.86 -13.05 8.96
N ASN A 134 7.81 -13.48 8.26
CA ASN A 134 7.94 -14.04 6.93
C ASN A 134 8.03 -12.92 5.88
N ASN A 135 9.20 -12.79 5.26
CA ASN A 135 9.46 -11.76 4.26
C ASN A 135 9.63 -12.32 2.83
N THR A 136 9.18 -13.55 2.59
CA THR A 136 9.36 -14.23 1.31
C THR A 136 8.08 -14.32 0.47
N LEU A 137 6.99 -13.74 0.94
CA LEU A 137 5.69 -13.85 0.26
C LEU A 137 5.52 -12.84 -0.88
N ARG A 138 6.20 -11.71 -0.82
CA ARG A 138 6.04 -10.65 -1.82
C ARG A 138 6.46 -11.11 -3.21
N ALA A 139 5.88 -10.50 -4.24
CA ALA A 139 6.20 -10.77 -5.65
C ALA A 139 5.92 -12.21 -6.09
N ALA A 140 5.13 -12.94 -5.33
CA ALA A 140 4.78 -14.33 -5.65
C ALA A 140 3.41 -14.48 -6.34
N LEU A 141 2.64 -13.40 -6.40
CA LEU A 141 1.31 -13.44 -7.03
C LEU A 141 1.47 -13.58 -8.54
N VAL A 142 0.81 -14.60 -9.08
CA VAL A 142 0.78 -14.84 -10.53
C VAL A 142 -0.61 -14.46 -11.04
N LYS A 143 -0.63 -13.57 -12.02
CA LYS A 143 -1.89 -13.14 -12.64
C LYS A 143 -2.28 -14.08 -13.75
N GLY A 144 -3.57 -14.43 -13.73
CA GLY A 144 -4.13 -15.37 -14.72
C GLY A 144 -4.81 -14.69 -15.88
#